data_01949b1cc3d7a0a337d766aa1f99f330
#
_entry.id   01949b1cc3d7a0a337d766aa1f99f330
#
_cell.length_a   1.000
_cell.length_b   1.000
_cell.length_c   1.000
_cell.angle_alpha   90.00
_cell.angle_beta   90.00
_cell.angle_gamma   90.00
#
_symmetry.space_group_name_H-M   'P 1'
#
loop_
_entity.id
_entity.type
_entity.pdbx_description
1 polymer ?
#
loop_
_entity_poly.entity_id
_entity_poly.type
_entity_poly.pdbx_seq_one_letter_code
_entity_poly.pdbx_strand_id
1 'polypeptide(L)' 'MILPAEKELRAVLARFAQARIEHDVRPTGYTSRALEDATYTLCVMTGSRTADEALLAADTLLARYGGRTGVSREDETLAA' A
#
# COMPACT_ATOMS: atom_id res chain seq x y z
N MET A 1 -0.07 -19.35 3.35
CA MET A 1 -0.06 -18.10 2.57
C MET A 1 1.30 -17.46 2.59
N ILE A 2 1.75 -17.05 1.43
CA ILE A 2 3.05 -16.38 1.32
C ILE A 2 2.84 -14.88 1.49
N LEU A 3 3.57 -14.30 2.43
CA LEU A 3 3.48 -12.86 2.65
C LEU A 3 4.29 -12.12 1.58
N PRO A 4 3.81 -10.97 1.12
CA PRO A 4 4.57 -10.19 0.15
C PRO A 4 5.85 -9.64 0.76
N ALA A 5 6.87 -9.48 -0.06
CA ALA A 5 8.09 -8.84 0.38
C ALA A 5 7.80 -7.37 0.65
N GLU A 6 8.50 -6.80 1.62
CA GLU A 6 8.29 -5.41 2.00
C GLU A 6 8.46 -4.49 0.79
N LYS A 7 9.49 -4.71 0.01
CA LYS A 7 9.75 -3.88 -1.16
C LYS A 7 8.61 -3.91 -2.17
N GLU A 8 8.08 -5.11 -2.41
CA GLU A 8 6.97 -5.26 -3.34
C GLU A 8 5.70 -4.62 -2.81
N LEU A 9 5.45 -4.79 -1.53
CA LEU A 9 4.27 -4.19 -0.91
C LEU A 9 4.33 -2.67 -0.99
N ARG A 10 5.48 -2.08 -0.69
CA ARG A 10 5.64 -0.64 -0.78
C ARG A 10 5.46 -0.13 -2.21
N ALA A 11 5.97 -0.88 -3.19
CA ALA A 11 5.83 -0.50 -4.59
C ALA A 11 4.36 -0.51 -5.03
N VAL A 12 3.62 -1.53 -4.61
CA VAL A 12 2.20 -1.64 -4.96
C VAL A 12 1.40 -0.54 -4.27
N LEU A 13 1.71 -0.24 -3.00
CA LEU A 13 1.05 0.84 -2.30
C LEU A 13 1.30 2.19 -2.98
N ALA A 14 2.53 2.43 -3.42
CA ALA A 14 2.87 3.66 -4.12
C ALA A 14 2.10 3.77 -5.42
N ARG A 15 1.98 2.67 -6.15
CA ARG A 15 1.22 2.65 -7.39
C ARG A 15 -0.26 2.92 -7.14
N PHE A 16 -0.81 2.31 -6.10
CA PHE A 16 -2.21 2.53 -5.73
C PHE A 16 -2.45 4.00 -5.38
N ALA A 17 -1.57 4.57 -4.56
CA ALA A 17 -1.71 5.97 -4.15
C ALA A 17 -1.62 6.90 -5.36
N GLN A 18 -0.69 6.63 -6.26
CA GLN A 18 -0.53 7.44 -7.47
C GLN A 18 -1.78 7.36 -8.35
N ALA A 19 -2.29 6.15 -8.54
CA ALA A 19 -3.49 5.97 -9.37
C ALA A 19 -4.69 6.66 -8.75
N ARG A 20 -4.81 6.62 -7.44
CA ARG A 20 -5.91 7.27 -6.74
C ARG A 20 -5.85 8.78 -6.89
N ILE A 21 -4.66 9.35 -6.72
CA ILE A 21 -4.48 10.78 -6.86
C ILE A 21 -4.80 11.22 -8.29
N GLU A 22 -4.29 10.49 -9.27
CA GLU A 22 -4.53 10.84 -10.67
C GLU A 22 -6.01 10.79 -11.02
N HIS A 23 -6.70 9.78 -10.51
CA HIS A 23 -8.12 9.67 -10.76
C HIS A 23 -8.92 10.79 -10.09
N ASP A 24 -8.52 11.17 -8.87
CA ASP A 24 -9.18 12.25 -8.15
C ASP A 24 -8.99 13.59 -8.87
N VAL A 25 -7.80 13.81 -9.40
CA VAL A 25 -7.49 15.07 -10.10
C VAL A 25 -8.17 15.15 -11.46
N ARG A 26 -8.15 14.06 -12.20
CA ARG A 26 -8.74 14.03 -13.55
C ARG A 26 -9.36 12.66 -13.80
N PRO A 27 -10.62 12.48 -13.40
CA PRO A 27 -11.29 11.19 -13.62
C PRO A 27 -11.53 10.93 -15.10
N THR A 28 -10.98 9.83 -15.59
CA THR A 28 -11.16 9.38 -16.96
C THR A 28 -11.36 7.87 -16.94
N GLY A 29 -11.72 7.29 -18.08
CA GLY A 29 -11.79 5.85 -18.19
C GLY A 29 -10.44 5.21 -17.98
N TYR A 30 -9.39 5.87 -18.43
CA TYR A 30 -8.02 5.38 -18.24
C TYR A 30 -7.63 5.38 -16.75
N THR A 31 -7.86 6.49 -16.05
CA THR A 31 -7.50 6.56 -14.64
C THR A 31 -8.36 5.64 -13.79
N SER A 32 -9.62 5.46 -14.16
CA SER A 32 -10.51 4.53 -13.47
C SER A 32 -9.97 3.11 -13.57
N ARG A 33 -9.57 2.70 -14.77
CA ARG A 33 -9.02 1.36 -14.97
C ARG A 33 -7.70 1.18 -14.24
N ALA A 34 -6.84 2.19 -14.28
CA ALA A 34 -5.56 2.13 -13.58
C ALA A 34 -5.77 1.96 -12.09
N LEU A 35 -6.74 2.67 -11.53
CA LEU A 35 -7.05 2.57 -10.11
C LEU A 35 -7.64 1.19 -9.78
N GLU A 36 -8.52 0.67 -10.63
CA GLU A 36 -9.06 -0.66 -10.42
C GLU A 36 -7.97 -1.72 -10.43
N ASP A 37 -7.05 -1.62 -11.38
CA ASP A 37 -5.95 -2.58 -11.48
C ASP A 37 -5.05 -2.53 -10.24
N ALA A 38 -4.72 -1.32 -9.79
CA ALA A 38 -3.89 -1.16 -8.61
C ALA A 38 -4.60 -1.69 -7.36
N THR A 39 -5.90 -1.42 -7.26
CA THR A 39 -6.71 -1.92 -6.14
C THR A 39 -6.74 -3.44 -6.14
N TYR A 40 -6.96 -4.03 -7.31
CA TYR A 40 -7.00 -5.48 -7.43
C TYR A 40 -5.68 -6.10 -7.00
N THR A 41 -4.58 -5.55 -7.49
CA THR A 41 -3.25 -6.06 -7.13
C THR A 41 -3.01 -5.98 -5.63
N LEU A 42 -3.38 -4.86 -5.03
CA LEU A 42 -3.21 -4.67 -3.59
C LEU A 42 -4.08 -5.66 -2.81
N CYS A 43 -5.32 -5.86 -3.25
CA CYS A 43 -6.23 -6.79 -2.59
C CYS A 43 -5.72 -8.21 -2.67
N VAL A 44 -5.24 -8.63 -3.85
CA VAL A 44 -4.69 -9.97 -4.02
C VAL A 44 -3.46 -10.15 -3.13
N MET A 45 -2.60 -9.16 -3.10
CA MET A 45 -1.36 -9.22 -2.33
C MET A 45 -1.62 -9.34 -0.83
N THR A 46 -2.67 -8.70 -0.33
CA THR A 46 -2.99 -8.69 1.10
C THR A 46 -4.06 -9.70 1.48
N GLY A 47 -4.67 -10.36 0.50
CA GLY A 47 -5.75 -11.30 0.76
C GLY A 47 -7.03 -10.62 1.18
N SER A 48 -7.26 -9.39 0.70
CA SER A 48 -8.40 -8.57 1.09
C SER A 48 -9.43 -8.49 -0.03
N ARG A 49 -10.62 -8.02 0.30
CA ARG A 49 -11.71 -7.90 -0.67
C ARG A 49 -11.97 -6.47 -1.10
N THR A 50 -11.65 -5.52 -0.25
CA THR A 50 -11.88 -4.10 -0.53
C THR A 50 -10.59 -3.33 -0.36
N ALA A 51 -10.56 -2.14 -0.95
CA ALA A 51 -9.39 -1.26 -0.83
C ALA A 51 -9.14 -0.90 0.64
N ASP A 52 -10.19 -0.61 1.39
CA ASP A 52 -10.03 -0.24 2.80
C ASP A 52 -9.42 -1.38 3.60
N GLU A 53 -9.90 -2.59 3.39
CA GLU A 53 -9.34 -3.76 4.06
C GLU A 53 -7.89 -4.00 3.65
N ALA A 54 -7.62 -3.81 2.35
CA ALA A 54 -6.27 -4.00 1.84
C ALA A 54 -5.30 -3.01 2.44
N LEU A 55 -5.72 -1.76 2.59
CA LEU A 55 -4.88 -0.73 3.19
C LEU A 55 -4.59 -1.02 4.66
N LEU A 56 -5.59 -1.48 5.39
CA LEU A 56 -5.40 -1.88 6.78
C LEU A 56 -4.44 -3.07 6.90
N ALA A 57 -4.63 -4.06 6.03
CA ALA A 57 -3.76 -5.24 6.03
C ALA A 57 -2.32 -4.87 5.67
N ALA A 58 -2.17 -3.98 4.68
CA ALA A 58 -0.84 -3.51 4.28
C ALA A 58 -0.16 -2.75 5.42
N ASP A 59 -0.92 -1.92 6.12
CA ASP A 59 -0.41 -1.16 7.24
C ASP A 59 0.10 -2.09 8.34
N THR A 60 -0.66 -3.14 8.62
CA THR A 60 -0.28 -4.14 9.60
C THR A 60 0.99 -4.86 9.19
N LEU A 61 1.10 -5.23 7.91
CA LEU A 61 2.30 -5.89 7.40
C LEU A 61 3.52 -4.98 7.48
N LEU A 62 3.34 -3.72 7.10
CA LEU A 62 4.45 -2.76 7.16
C LEU A 62 4.89 -2.52 8.59
N ALA A 63 3.96 -2.51 9.53
CA ALA A 63 4.30 -2.38 10.95
C ALA A 63 5.15 -3.56 11.42
N ARG A 64 4.85 -4.76 10.93
CA ARG A 64 5.67 -5.92 11.26
C ARG A 64 7.07 -5.79 10.72
N TYR A 65 7.20 -5.36 9.46
CA TYR A 65 8.52 -5.16 8.86
C TYR A 65 9.27 -4.06 9.59
N GLY A 66 8.58 -2.95 9.88
CA GLY A 66 9.15 -1.86 10.64
C GLY A 66 9.56 -2.27 12.04
N GLY A 67 8.79 -3.17 12.65
CA GLY A 67 9.08 -3.65 13.99
C GLY A 67 10.41 -4.38 14.09
N ARG A 68 10.84 -5.05 13.03
CA ARG A 68 12.11 -5.75 13.02
C ARG A 68 13.29 -4.79 12.91
N THR A 69 13.09 -3.72 12.17
CA THR A 69 14.15 -2.74 11.92
C THR A 69 13.75 -1.36 12.37
N GLY A 70 12.61 -1.24 13.02
CA GLY A 70 11.94 0.03 13.22
C GLY A 70 12.48 0.86 14.36
N VAL A 71 13.30 0.28 15.21
CA VAL A 71 13.82 1.02 16.35
C VAL A 71 14.51 2.30 15.91
N SER A 72 15.35 2.20 14.90
CA SER A 72 16.05 3.38 14.42
C SER A 72 15.10 4.40 13.82
N ARG A 73 14.04 3.95 13.16
CA ARG A 73 13.07 4.88 12.61
C ARG A 73 12.26 5.58 13.69
N GLU A 74 11.93 4.86 14.71
CA GLU A 74 11.24 5.44 15.85
C GLU A 74 12.11 6.48 16.52
N ASP A 75 13.38 6.18 16.66
CA ASP A 75 14.33 7.12 17.22
C ASP A 75 14.41 8.39 16.40
N GLU A 76 14.44 8.23 15.09
CA GLU A 76 14.45 9.39 14.20
C GLU A 76 13.21 10.25 14.38
N THR A 77 12.07 9.61 14.48
CA THR A 77 10.81 10.31 14.67
C THR A 77 10.81 11.09 15.97
N LEU A 78 11.30 10.47 17.01
CA LEU A 78 11.36 11.11 18.32
C LEU A 78 12.36 12.24 18.34
N ALA A 79 13.45 12.08 17.62
CA ALA A 79 14.47 13.10 17.56
C ALA A 79 13.99 14.35 16.82
N ALA A 80 13.06 14.15 15.92
CA ALA A 80 12.50 15.28 15.21
C ALA A 80 11.55 16.05 16.09
#